data_581d7f66f95ea7f3e3f6d2a4b40dfbe4
#
_entry.id   581d7f66f95ea7f3e3f6d2a4b40dfbe4
#
_cell.length_a   1.000
_cell.length_b   1.000
_cell.length_c   1.000
_cell.angle_alpha   90.00
_cell.angle_beta   90.00
_cell.angle_gamma   90.00
#
_symmetry.space_group_name_H-M   'P 1'
#
loop_
_entity.id
_entity.type
_entity.pdbx_description
1 polymer ?
#
loop_
_entity_poly.entity_id
_entity_poly.type
_entity_poly.pdbx_seq_one_letter_code
_entity_poly.pdbx_strand_id
1 'polypeptide(L)'
;MKYLFITALGVLLFAYRHLDHVTRGDDVAWYIPFIEEMSSAWVVGLTAPLIMALVRRPSSHLVHAGAAIAIGALQTTGFYLVRLAVFALCGLGVYDYGILWIRYFMELPMQLIIYAVIAGGTLYWDNRQRAALLELENLRLQLQPHFLFNTLNMISSVVYEDPAKADEMLCRLSEYLRDALAKHPAQEVPLAEEIAAAKAYLAIMEARFEGGLPIAWDIEDGLAQAIVPHFLLQPLAENSLRHGLTAIRARRHGEELIITLTDTGAPAPAGNGLGLGLGNTRQRLGHLYGSRATVTLEPNPTQGTTVKVTLPYRAAA
;
A
#
# COMPACT_ATOMS: atom_id res chain seq x y z
N MET A 1 0.11 17.14 23.25
CA MET A 1 -1.18 16.48 22.99
C MET A 1 -1.41 15.18 23.79
N LYS A 2 -0.46 14.20 23.83
CA LYS A 2 -0.64 12.90 24.51
C LYS A 2 -0.98 13.03 25.99
N TYR A 3 -0.23 13.84 26.72
CA TYR A 3 -0.45 14.06 28.18
C TYR A 3 -1.78 14.76 28.48
N LEU A 4 -2.20 15.69 27.62
CA LEU A 4 -3.50 16.36 27.74
C LEU A 4 -4.65 15.35 27.61
N PHE A 5 -4.55 14.39 26.67
CA PHE A 5 -5.54 13.34 26.50
C PHE A 5 -5.64 12.42 27.72
N ILE A 6 -4.49 12.00 28.27
CA ILE A 6 -4.44 11.15 29.48
C ILE A 6 -5.10 11.87 30.66
N THR A 7 -4.77 13.14 30.86
CA THR A 7 -5.35 13.95 31.94
C THR A 7 -6.87 14.14 31.74
N ALA A 8 -7.31 14.44 30.51
CA ALA A 8 -8.72 14.59 30.20
C ALA A 8 -9.51 13.30 30.45
N LEU A 9 -8.92 12.15 30.07
CA LEU A 9 -9.52 10.84 30.36
C LEU A 9 -9.64 10.58 31.86
N GLY A 10 -8.59 10.87 32.65
CA GLY A 10 -8.62 10.76 34.10
C GLY A 10 -9.70 11.63 34.75
N VAL A 11 -9.85 12.87 34.28
CA VAL A 11 -10.91 13.79 34.75
C VAL A 11 -12.32 13.27 34.40
N LEU A 12 -12.50 12.72 33.20
CA LEU A 12 -13.77 12.14 32.78
C LEU A 12 -14.17 10.93 33.65
N LEU A 13 -13.22 10.02 33.88
CA LEU A 13 -13.44 8.84 34.73
C LEU A 13 -13.73 9.24 36.16
N PHE A 14 -13.00 10.22 36.70
CA PHE A 14 -13.28 10.80 38.01
C PHE A 14 -14.70 11.38 38.09
N ALA A 15 -15.12 12.20 37.10
CA ALA A 15 -16.45 12.80 37.10
C ALA A 15 -17.55 11.73 37.09
N TYR A 16 -17.38 10.67 36.28
CA TYR A 16 -18.30 9.54 36.27
C TYR A 16 -18.38 8.84 37.63
N ARG A 17 -17.25 8.49 38.23
CA ARG A 17 -17.18 7.76 39.49
C ARG A 17 -17.68 8.59 40.67
N HIS A 18 -17.35 9.88 40.69
CA HIS A 18 -17.84 10.80 41.73
C HIS A 18 -19.37 10.93 41.66
N LEU A 19 -19.94 11.04 40.44
CA LEU A 19 -21.39 11.09 40.26
C LEU A 19 -22.06 9.78 40.71
N ASP A 20 -21.44 8.62 40.46
CA ASP A 20 -21.95 7.32 40.93
C ASP A 20 -22.00 7.25 42.46
N HIS A 21 -20.96 7.71 43.19
CA HIS A 21 -20.96 7.80 44.64
C HIS A 21 -22.06 8.74 45.15
N VAL A 22 -22.21 9.91 44.55
CA VAL A 22 -23.28 10.89 44.94
C VAL A 22 -24.66 10.28 44.74
N THR A 23 -24.90 9.58 43.63
CA THR A 23 -26.21 8.97 43.32
C THR A 23 -26.54 7.80 44.28
N ARG A 24 -25.54 7.09 44.78
CA ARG A 24 -25.70 6.01 45.77
C ARG A 24 -25.84 6.51 47.22
N GLY A 25 -25.56 7.77 47.44
CA GLY A 25 -25.54 8.35 48.81
C GLY A 25 -24.33 7.92 49.62
N ASP A 26 -23.24 7.51 48.96
CA ASP A 26 -22.00 7.11 49.62
C ASP A 26 -21.28 8.35 50.19
N ASP A 27 -20.91 8.33 51.45
CA ASP A 27 -20.11 9.40 52.09
C ASP A 27 -18.61 9.23 51.82
N VAL A 28 -18.24 9.37 50.53
CA VAL A 28 -16.84 9.27 50.08
C VAL A 28 -16.32 10.66 49.76
N ALA A 29 -15.20 11.04 50.41
CA ALA A 29 -14.56 12.32 50.12
C ALA A 29 -14.12 12.42 48.66
N TRP A 30 -14.50 13.52 47.99
CA TRP A 30 -14.34 13.71 46.53
C TRP A 30 -12.90 13.51 46.00
N TYR A 31 -11.90 13.78 46.84
CA TYR A 31 -10.48 13.64 46.49
C TYR A 31 -10.04 12.18 46.34
N ILE A 32 -10.74 11.23 46.99
CA ILE A 32 -10.39 9.80 46.90
C ILE A 32 -10.59 9.28 45.48
N PRO A 33 -11.79 9.35 44.88
CA PRO A 33 -11.99 8.93 43.49
C PRO A 33 -11.16 9.77 42.52
N PHE A 34 -10.88 11.05 42.80
CA PHE A 34 -10.01 11.87 41.96
C PHE A 34 -8.59 11.31 41.90
N ILE A 35 -7.97 11.01 43.04
CA ILE A 35 -6.62 10.45 43.13
C ILE A 35 -6.57 9.06 42.47
N GLU A 36 -7.61 8.25 42.69
CA GLU A 36 -7.67 6.89 42.12
C GLU A 36 -7.74 6.91 40.59
N GLU A 37 -8.62 7.70 39.99
CA GLU A 37 -8.79 7.73 38.55
C GLU A 37 -7.64 8.45 37.82
N MET A 38 -7.12 9.53 38.41
CA MET A 38 -5.98 10.24 37.85
C MET A 38 -4.71 9.36 37.90
N SER A 39 -4.44 8.68 39.01
CA SER A 39 -3.29 7.77 39.12
C SER A 39 -3.38 6.63 38.10
N SER A 40 -4.58 6.04 37.93
CA SER A 40 -4.82 4.97 36.99
C SER A 40 -4.59 5.43 35.54
N ALA A 41 -5.16 6.56 35.16
CA ALA A 41 -5.00 7.11 33.80
C ALA A 41 -3.51 7.38 33.47
N TRP A 42 -2.76 7.97 34.41
CA TRP A 42 -1.36 8.28 34.18
C TRP A 42 -0.46 7.03 34.14
N VAL A 43 -0.65 6.05 35.02
CA VAL A 43 0.14 4.80 35.00
C VAL A 43 -0.13 4.01 33.72
N VAL A 44 -1.40 3.91 33.28
CA VAL A 44 -1.75 3.28 32.00
C VAL A 44 -1.13 4.06 30.82
N GLY A 45 -1.22 5.39 30.84
CA GLY A 45 -0.64 6.24 29.80
C GLY A 45 0.88 6.12 29.68
N LEU A 46 1.59 5.95 30.81
CA LEU A 46 3.04 5.75 30.85
C LEU A 46 3.45 4.35 30.38
N THR A 47 2.62 3.34 30.62
CA THR A 47 2.89 1.95 30.19
C THR A 47 2.44 1.66 28.74
N ALA A 48 1.54 2.45 28.17
CA ALA A 48 1.05 2.27 26.79
C ALA A 48 2.17 2.19 25.73
N PRO A 49 3.22 3.04 25.74
CA PRO A 49 4.32 2.91 24.78
C PRO A 49 5.06 1.56 24.87
N LEU A 50 5.15 0.97 26.04
CA LEU A 50 5.74 -0.35 26.23
C LEU A 50 4.89 -1.43 25.57
N ILE A 51 3.57 -1.39 25.74
CA ILE A 51 2.63 -2.30 25.07
C ILE A 51 2.75 -2.16 23.55
N MET A 52 2.76 -0.93 23.03
CA MET A 52 2.90 -0.64 21.60
C MET A 52 4.22 -1.20 21.04
N ALA A 53 5.33 -1.04 21.76
CA ALA A 53 6.63 -1.55 21.36
C ALA A 53 6.68 -3.09 21.33
N LEU A 54 6.05 -3.74 22.30
CA LEU A 54 5.96 -5.21 22.37
C LEU A 54 5.12 -5.77 21.23
N VAL A 55 3.98 -5.16 20.93
CA VAL A 55 3.05 -5.59 19.88
C VAL A 55 3.69 -5.50 18.49
N ARG A 56 4.58 -4.53 18.27
CA ARG A 56 5.30 -4.37 17.00
C ARG A 56 6.40 -5.41 16.77
N ARG A 57 6.81 -6.12 17.83
CA ARG A 57 7.80 -7.20 17.69
C ARG A 57 7.11 -8.51 17.29
N PRO A 58 7.65 -9.25 16.33
CA PRO A 58 7.13 -10.56 15.98
C PRO A 58 7.32 -11.49 17.18
N SER A 59 6.24 -11.92 17.80
CA SER A 59 6.25 -12.79 18.97
C SER A 59 5.04 -13.71 19.00
N SER A 60 5.13 -14.85 19.72
CA SER A 60 4.02 -15.78 19.84
C SER A 60 2.89 -15.22 20.72
N HIS A 61 1.69 -15.75 20.57
CA HIS A 61 0.54 -15.40 21.40
C HIS A 61 0.81 -15.64 22.91
N LEU A 62 1.60 -16.67 23.24
CA LEU A 62 1.99 -16.95 24.62
C LEU A 62 2.85 -15.83 25.23
N VAL A 63 3.76 -15.25 24.44
CA VAL A 63 4.57 -14.09 24.88
C VAL A 63 3.68 -12.88 25.12
N HIS A 64 2.69 -12.62 24.27
CA HIS A 64 1.73 -11.53 24.47
C HIS A 64 0.85 -11.76 25.71
N ALA A 65 0.40 -12.98 25.97
CA ALA A 65 -0.36 -13.32 27.16
C ALA A 65 0.48 -13.11 28.45
N GLY A 66 1.71 -13.59 28.46
CA GLY A 66 2.64 -13.36 29.58
C GLY A 66 2.95 -11.87 29.80
N ALA A 67 3.16 -11.11 28.71
CA ALA A 67 3.40 -9.66 28.76
C ALA A 67 2.19 -8.90 29.30
N ALA A 68 0.96 -9.28 28.88
CA ALA A 68 -0.26 -8.67 29.38
C ALA A 68 -0.43 -8.84 30.89
N ILE A 69 -0.16 -10.04 31.41
CA ILE A 69 -0.20 -10.32 32.86
C ILE A 69 0.89 -9.53 33.59
N ALA A 70 2.13 -9.52 33.08
CA ALA A 70 3.25 -8.82 33.73
C ALA A 70 3.03 -7.29 33.75
N ILE A 71 2.54 -6.71 32.64
CA ILE A 71 2.23 -5.28 32.55
C ILE A 71 1.03 -4.95 33.44
N GLY A 72 0.01 -5.80 33.49
CA GLY A 72 -1.12 -5.64 34.42
C GLY A 72 -0.67 -5.60 35.86
N ALA A 73 0.19 -6.52 36.32
CA ALA A 73 0.78 -6.50 37.64
C ALA A 73 1.61 -5.23 37.89
N LEU A 74 2.40 -4.78 36.88
CA LEU A 74 3.16 -3.53 36.98
C LEU A 74 2.24 -2.31 37.16
N GLN A 75 1.12 -2.25 36.44
CA GLN A 75 0.13 -1.17 36.51
C GLN A 75 -0.52 -1.14 37.90
N THR A 76 -1.00 -2.28 38.40
CA THR A 76 -1.58 -2.38 39.77
C THR A 76 -0.59 -1.95 40.83
N THR A 77 0.68 -2.38 40.72
CA THR A 77 1.75 -1.92 41.63
C THR A 77 1.94 -0.40 41.52
N GLY A 78 1.94 0.13 40.28
CA GLY A 78 2.06 1.56 40.03
C GLY A 78 0.91 2.36 40.66
N PHE A 79 -0.33 1.88 40.56
CA PHE A 79 -1.49 2.52 41.20
C PHE A 79 -1.30 2.59 42.70
N TYR A 80 -0.92 1.48 43.33
CA TYR A 80 -0.69 1.43 44.75
C TYR A 80 0.38 2.42 45.20
N LEU A 81 1.55 2.39 44.56
CA LEU A 81 2.67 3.26 44.93
C LEU A 81 2.36 4.75 44.75
N VAL A 82 1.73 5.12 43.66
CA VAL A 82 1.34 6.51 43.36
C VAL A 82 0.32 7.01 44.38
N ARG A 83 -0.71 6.21 44.69
CA ARG A 83 -1.75 6.57 45.66
C ARG A 83 -1.15 6.72 47.05
N LEU A 84 -0.30 5.77 47.46
CA LEU A 84 0.40 5.84 48.74
C LEU A 84 1.25 7.12 48.86
N ALA A 85 2.00 7.44 47.82
CA ALA A 85 2.82 8.65 47.78
C ALA A 85 1.99 9.94 47.83
N VAL A 86 0.90 10.02 47.08
CA VAL A 86 0.02 11.20 47.06
C VAL A 86 -0.64 11.40 48.40
N PHE A 87 -1.16 10.35 49.04
CA PHE A 87 -1.78 10.44 50.36
C PHE A 87 -0.78 10.91 51.42
N ALA A 88 0.45 10.36 51.41
CA ALA A 88 1.52 10.78 52.33
C ALA A 88 1.93 12.25 52.09
N LEU A 89 2.11 12.68 50.84
CA LEU A 89 2.53 14.05 50.52
C LEU A 89 1.45 15.10 50.81
N CYS A 90 0.18 14.73 50.68
CA CYS A 90 -0.96 15.61 50.95
C CYS A 90 -1.41 15.57 52.41
N GLY A 91 -0.79 14.76 53.27
CA GLY A 91 -1.18 14.64 54.66
C GLY A 91 -2.57 14.01 54.90
N LEU A 92 -3.04 13.18 53.94
CA LEU A 92 -4.38 12.57 53.96
C LEU A 92 -4.45 11.28 54.78
N GLY A 93 -3.36 10.93 55.48
CA GLY A 93 -3.26 9.68 56.23
C GLY A 93 -2.71 8.52 55.37
N VAL A 94 -2.97 7.29 55.81
CA VAL A 94 -2.51 6.09 55.11
C VAL A 94 -3.60 5.66 54.10
N TYR A 95 -3.21 5.51 52.84
CA TYR A 95 -4.14 4.98 51.84
C TYR A 95 -4.39 3.49 52.09
N ASP A 96 -5.64 3.12 52.38
CA ASP A 96 -6.04 1.73 52.54
C ASP A 96 -6.38 1.12 51.19
N TYR A 97 -5.46 0.32 50.65
CA TYR A 97 -5.64 -0.43 49.42
C TYR A 97 -6.40 -1.75 49.64
N GLY A 98 -6.65 -2.10 50.91
CA GLY A 98 -7.23 -3.39 51.27
C GLY A 98 -6.21 -4.53 51.16
N ILE A 99 -6.70 -5.75 50.99
CA ILE A 99 -5.84 -6.94 50.89
C ILE A 99 -5.20 -6.97 49.51
N LEU A 100 -3.90 -6.75 49.44
CA LEU A 100 -3.14 -6.50 48.21
C LEU A 100 -3.32 -7.61 47.14
N TRP A 101 -3.22 -8.90 47.51
CA TRP A 101 -3.35 -9.98 46.56
C TRP A 101 -4.77 -10.08 45.95
N ILE A 102 -5.82 -9.74 46.69
CA ILE A 102 -7.19 -9.66 46.20
C ILE A 102 -7.33 -8.56 45.15
N ARG A 103 -6.69 -7.41 45.38
CA ARG A 103 -6.68 -6.29 44.43
C ARG A 103 -6.02 -6.66 43.10
N TYR A 104 -4.89 -7.36 43.12
CA TYR A 104 -4.28 -7.86 41.88
C TYR A 104 -5.24 -8.76 41.11
N PHE A 105 -5.93 -9.65 41.82
CA PHE A 105 -6.90 -10.54 41.14
C PHE A 105 -8.12 -9.78 40.60
N MET A 106 -8.65 -8.80 41.32
CA MET A 106 -9.80 -8.02 40.90
C MET A 106 -9.50 -7.05 39.73
N GLU A 107 -8.30 -6.47 39.71
CA GLU A 107 -7.92 -5.52 38.66
C GLU A 107 -7.40 -6.19 37.39
N LEU A 108 -6.89 -7.43 37.47
CA LEU A 108 -6.32 -8.14 36.31
C LEU A 108 -7.23 -8.20 35.09
N PRO A 109 -8.52 -8.51 35.18
CA PRO A 109 -9.38 -8.53 33.99
C PRO A 109 -9.43 -7.20 33.26
N MET A 110 -9.51 -6.07 33.98
CA MET A 110 -9.51 -4.75 33.39
C MET A 110 -8.16 -4.44 32.74
N GLN A 111 -7.05 -4.81 33.35
CA GLN A 111 -5.70 -4.63 32.80
C GLN A 111 -5.51 -5.43 31.51
N LEU A 112 -6.05 -6.65 31.42
CA LEU A 112 -6.04 -7.45 30.20
C LEU A 112 -6.86 -6.80 29.08
N ILE A 113 -8.02 -6.22 29.41
CA ILE A 113 -8.84 -5.47 28.46
C ILE A 113 -8.07 -4.24 27.95
N ILE A 114 -7.45 -3.47 28.84
CA ILE A 114 -6.63 -2.29 28.49
C ILE A 114 -5.49 -2.71 27.56
N TYR A 115 -4.77 -3.78 27.91
CA TYR A 115 -3.73 -4.33 27.04
C TYR A 115 -4.28 -4.69 25.66
N ALA A 116 -5.39 -5.41 25.59
CA ALA A 116 -6.01 -5.84 24.34
C ALA A 116 -6.47 -4.65 23.48
N VAL A 117 -7.05 -3.61 24.08
CA VAL A 117 -7.47 -2.39 23.38
C VAL A 117 -6.26 -1.64 22.80
N ILE A 118 -5.20 -1.46 23.57
CA ILE A 118 -3.99 -0.77 23.11
C ILE A 118 -3.31 -1.61 22.03
N ALA A 119 -3.21 -2.93 22.20
CA ALA A 119 -2.60 -3.84 21.23
C ALA A 119 -3.40 -3.87 19.92
N GLY A 120 -4.71 -4.05 20.01
CA GLY A 120 -5.61 -4.07 18.84
C GLY A 120 -5.59 -2.74 18.09
N GLY A 121 -5.65 -1.61 18.80
CA GLY A 121 -5.55 -0.28 18.21
C GLY A 121 -4.21 -0.05 17.51
N THR A 122 -3.09 -0.52 18.09
CA THR A 122 -1.76 -0.43 17.49
C THR A 122 -1.67 -1.24 16.20
N LEU A 123 -2.13 -2.50 16.21
CA LEU A 123 -2.13 -3.38 15.03
C LEU A 123 -3.03 -2.82 13.93
N TYR A 124 -4.23 -2.35 14.28
CA TYR A 124 -5.15 -1.74 13.31
C TYR A 124 -4.52 -0.52 12.62
N TRP A 125 -3.89 0.38 13.41
CA TRP A 125 -3.25 1.58 12.86
C TRP A 125 -2.06 1.25 11.98
N ASP A 126 -1.17 0.34 12.42
CA ASP A 126 0.01 -0.07 11.67
C ASP A 126 -0.39 -0.78 10.35
N ASN A 127 -1.42 -1.63 10.37
CA ASN A 127 -1.95 -2.29 9.17
C ASN A 127 -2.55 -1.27 8.19
N ARG A 128 -3.29 -0.28 8.69
CA ARG A 128 -3.85 0.78 7.85
C ARG A 128 -2.78 1.65 7.19
N GLN A 129 -1.72 1.97 7.94
CA GLN A 129 -0.57 2.71 7.37
C GLN A 129 0.15 1.89 6.30
N ARG A 130 0.38 0.59 6.53
CA ARG A 130 0.98 -0.31 5.53
C ARG A 130 0.13 -0.41 4.26
N ALA A 131 -1.18 -0.56 4.41
CA ALA A 131 -2.09 -0.59 3.27
C ALA A 131 -2.02 0.70 2.44
N ALA A 132 -2.03 1.88 3.09
CA ALA A 132 -1.89 3.16 2.41
C ALA A 132 -0.53 3.33 1.71
N LEU A 133 0.56 2.85 2.31
CA LEU A 133 1.89 2.88 1.70
C LEU A 133 1.97 1.97 0.47
N LEU A 134 1.39 0.77 0.54
CA LEU A 134 1.32 -0.15 -0.60
C LEU A 134 0.47 0.42 -1.74
N GLU A 135 -0.61 1.11 -1.41
CA GLU A 135 -1.45 1.80 -2.40
C GLU A 135 -0.68 2.93 -3.09
N LEU A 136 0.05 3.76 -2.33
CA LEU A 136 0.93 4.79 -2.87
C LEU A 136 2.07 4.22 -3.73
N GLU A 137 2.65 3.09 -3.35
CA GLU A 137 3.69 2.42 -4.13
C GLU A 137 3.12 1.85 -5.43
N ASN A 138 1.94 1.25 -5.39
CA ASN A 138 1.23 0.80 -6.59
C ASN A 138 0.91 1.96 -7.53
N LEU A 139 0.45 3.11 -7.02
CA LEU A 139 0.21 4.32 -7.82
C LEU A 139 1.52 4.85 -8.46
N ARG A 140 2.63 4.83 -7.74
CA ARG A 140 3.95 5.21 -8.26
C ARG A 140 4.42 4.28 -9.38
N LEU A 141 4.16 2.97 -9.26
CA LEU A 141 4.51 1.99 -10.29
C LEU A 141 3.67 2.15 -11.56
N GLN A 142 2.44 2.64 -11.45
CA GLN A 142 1.54 2.91 -12.60
C GLN A 142 2.02 4.08 -13.46
N LEU A 143 2.69 5.08 -12.89
CA LEU A 143 3.08 6.30 -13.60
C LEU A 143 4.42 6.21 -14.35
N GLN A 144 5.10 5.08 -14.40
CA GLN A 144 6.44 4.95 -15.03
C GLN A 144 7.28 6.25 -14.97
N PRO A 145 7.95 6.55 -13.82
CA PRO A 145 8.64 7.84 -13.66
C PRO A 145 9.62 8.15 -14.79
N HIS A 146 10.29 7.12 -15.30
CA HIS A 146 11.24 7.25 -16.40
C HIS A 146 10.59 7.74 -17.71
N PHE A 147 9.38 7.26 -18.03
CA PHE A 147 8.61 7.76 -19.17
C PHE A 147 8.27 9.25 -19.02
N LEU A 148 7.75 9.64 -17.85
CA LEU A 148 7.41 11.03 -17.56
C LEU A 148 8.61 11.96 -17.71
N PHE A 149 9.74 11.63 -17.08
CA PHE A 149 10.96 12.42 -17.20
C PHE A 149 11.46 12.52 -18.63
N ASN A 150 11.45 11.44 -19.38
CA ASN A 150 11.87 11.43 -20.77
C ASN A 150 10.96 12.27 -21.66
N THR A 151 9.63 12.15 -21.47
CA THR A 151 8.66 12.93 -22.23
C THR A 151 8.75 14.42 -21.92
N LEU A 152 8.87 14.81 -20.63
CA LEU A 152 9.05 16.20 -20.24
C LEU A 152 10.36 16.80 -20.78
N ASN A 153 11.46 16.05 -20.75
CA ASN A 153 12.72 16.49 -21.34
C ASN A 153 12.62 16.70 -22.84
N MET A 154 11.89 15.80 -23.52
CA MET A 154 11.62 15.91 -24.95
C MET A 154 10.77 17.16 -25.27
N ILE A 155 9.68 17.39 -24.54
CA ILE A 155 8.85 18.58 -24.68
C ILE A 155 9.70 19.84 -24.46
N SER A 156 10.55 19.85 -23.41
CA SER A 156 11.46 20.97 -23.14
C SER A 156 12.46 21.25 -24.28
N SER A 157 12.90 20.22 -25.01
CA SER A 157 13.77 20.41 -26.18
C SER A 157 13.04 21.01 -27.39
N VAL A 158 11.76 20.69 -27.56
CA VAL A 158 10.94 21.13 -28.70
C VAL A 158 10.33 22.51 -28.46
N VAL A 159 10.14 22.93 -27.20
CA VAL A 159 9.39 24.16 -26.85
C VAL A 159 9.93 25.44 -27.53
N TYR A 160 11.23 25.53 -27.77
CA TYR A 160 11.86 26.69 -28.41
C TYR A 160 11.93 26.60 -29.94
N GLU A 161 11.86 25.37 -30.48
CA GLU A 161 11.96 25.13 -31.92
C GLU A 161 10.57 25.12 -32.57
N ASP A 162 9.60 24.45 -31.94
CA ASP A 162 8.21 24.36 -32.40
C ASP A 162 7.25 24.40 -31.20
N PRO A 163 6.85 25.60 -30.74
CA PRO A 163 5.94 25.76 -29.61
C PRO A 163 4.57 25.08 -29.81
N ALA A 164 4.06 25.04 -31.04
CA ALA A 164 2.76 24.42 -31.33
C ALA A 164 2.82 22.90 -31.13
N LYS A 165 3.90 22.29 -31.59
CA LYS A 165 4.16 20.86 -31.40
C LYS A 165 4.38 20.52 -29.92
N ALA A 166 5.08 21.37 -29.17
CA ALA A 166 5.27 21.21 -27.73
C ALA A 166 3.93 21.26 -26.96
N ASP A 167 3.04 22.17 -27.34
CA ASP A 167 1.69 22.28 -26.75
C ASP A 167 0.85 21.03 -27.04
N GLU A 168 0.86 20.55 -28.29
CA GLU A 168 0.21 19.30 -28.65
C GLU A 168 0.72 18.11 -27.82
N MET A 169 2.03 18.00 -27.64
CA MET A 169 2.64 16.95 -26.81
C MET A 169 2.22 17.04 -25.33
N LEU A 170 2.13 18.26 -24.79
CA LEU A 170 1.63 18.48 -23.42
C LEU A 170 0.17 18.08 -23.26
N CYS A 171 -0.68 18.41 -24.25
CA CYS A 171 -2.09 18.00 -24.26
C CYS A 171 -2.21 16.47 -24.26
N ARG A 172 -1.51 15.80 -25.16
CA ARG A 172 -1.51 14.31 -25.25
C ARG A 172 -0.98 13.65 -23.96
N LEU A 173 0.09 14.20 -23.38
CA LEU A 173 0.62 13.72 -22.10
C LEU A 173 -0.41 13.89 -20.97
N SER A 174 -1.10 15.03 -20.93
CA SER A 174 -2.12 15.32 -19.92
C SER A 174 -3.32 14.37 -20.04
N GLU A 175 -3.77 14.07 -21.26
CA GLU A 175 -4.84 13.09 -21.52
C GLU A 175 -4.40 11.68 -21.08
N TYR A 176 -3.21 11.25 -21.49
CA TYR A 176 -2.65 9.96 -21.09
C TYR A 176 -2.57 9.81 -19.55
N LEU A 177 -2.07 10.83 -18.85
CA LEU A 177 -1.98 10.81 -17.38
C LEU A 177 -3.35 10.78 -16.72
N ARG A 178 -4.32 11.52 -17.24
CA ARG A 178 -5.70 11.52 -16.75
C ARG A 178 -6.33 10.14 -16.89
N ASP A 179 -6.17 9.49 -18.04
CA ASP A 179 -6.69 8.14 -18.27
C ASP A 179 -6.01 7.10 -17.40
N ALA A 180 -4.69 7.20 -17.22
CA ALA A 180 -3.93 6.30 -16.35
C ALA A 180 -4.31 6.43 -14.87
N LEU A 181 -4.66 7.64 -14.40
CA LEU A 181 -5.06 7.92 -13.03
C LEU A 181 -6.56 7.70 -12.76
N ALA A 182 -7.41 7.85 -13.78
CA ALA A 182 -8.86 7.70 -13.64
C ALA A 182 -9.32 6.24 -13.57
N LYS A 183 -8.53 5.31 -14.12
CA LYS A 183 -8.88 3.89 -14.12
C LYS A 183 -8.50 3.28 -12.78
N HIS A 184 -9.50 2.69 -12.12
CA HIS A 184 -9.26 1.86 -10.93
C HIS A 184 -8.26 0.74 -11.28
N PRO A 185 -7.39 0.33 -10.34
CA PRO A 185 -6.39 -0.70 -10.57
C PRO A 185 -7.04 -2.09 -10.70
N ALA A 186 -7.81 -2.29 -11.77
CA ALA A 186 -8.15 -3.63 -12.17
C ALA A 186 -6.86 -4.34 -12.57
N GLN A 187 -6.62 -5.52 -12.00
CA GLN A 187 -5.44 -6.31 -12.36
C GLN A 187 -5.44 -6.73 -13.82
N GLU A 188 -6.62 -6.83 -14.42
CA GLU A 188 -6.86 -7.28 -15.79
C GLU A 188 -7.92 -6.39 -16.45
N VAL A 189 -7.73 -6.13 -17.76
CA VAL A 189 -8.58 -5.26 -18.57
C VAL A 189 -8.83 -5.89 -19.96
N PRO A 190 -9.86 -5.45 -20.71
CA PRO A 190 -10.02 -5.82 -22.12
C PRO A 190 -8.80 -5.39 -22.95
N LEU A 191 -8.40 -6.24 -23.92
CA LEU A 191 -7.29 -5.96 -24.83
C LEU A 191 -7.48 -4.64 -25.59
N ALA A 192 -8.72 -4.27 -25.91
CA ALA A 192 -9.03 -2.99 -26.52
C ALA A 192 -8.52 -1.79 -25.70
N GLU A 193 -8.58 -1.87 -24.36
CA GLU A 193 -8.08 -0.82 -23.49
C GLU A 193 -6.55 -0.74 -23.50
N GLU A 194 -5.87 -1.88 -23.48
CA GLU A 194 -4.41 -1.93 -23.61
C GLU A 194 -3.92 -1.41 -24.95
N ILE A 195 -4.64 -1.74 -26.05
CA ILE A 195 -4.35 -1.20 -27.39
C ILE A 195 -4.53 0.32 -27.41
N ALA A 196 -5.62 0.83 -26.84
CA ALA A 196 -5.86 2.28 -26.76
C ALA A 196 -4.76 3.01 -25.97
N ALA A 197 -4.37 2.46 -24.80
CA ALA A 197 -3.29 3.00 -23.99
C ALA A 197 -1.94 2.95 -24.70
N ALA A 198 -1.62 1.84 -25.39
CA ALA A 198 -0.38 1.71 -26.16
C ALA A 198 -0.35 2.67 -27.34
N LYS A 199 -1.48 2.88 -28.05
CA LYS A 199 -1.58 3.87 -29.12
C LYS A 199 -1.38 5.29 -28.62
N ALA A 200 -1.99 5.66 -27.50
CA ALA A 200 -1.80 6.98 -26.88
C ALA A 200 -0.33 7.20 -26.49
N TYR A 201 0.31 6.20 -25.88
CA TYR A 201 1.74 6.23 -25.56
C TYR A 201 2.60 6.43 -26.81
N LEU A 202 2.38 5.62 -27.85
CA LEU A 202 3.14 5.67 -29.10
C LEU A 202 2.95 6.99 -29.86
N ALA A 203 1.75 7.57 -29.82
CA ALA A 203 1.47 8.88 -30.40
C ALA A 203 2.24 10.03 -29.73
N ILE A 204 2.53 9.93 -28.41
CA ILE A 204 3.42 10.86 -27.74
C ILE A 204 4.87 10.67 -28.21
N MET A 205 5.29 9.39 -28.34
CA MET A 205 6.65 9.06 -28.77
C MET A 205 6.90 9.40 -30.25
N GLU A 206 5.87 9.33 -31.10
CA GLU A 206 5.95 9.64 -32.54
C GLU A 206 6.46 11.08 -32.78
N ALA A 207 6.12 12.01 -31.93
CA ALA A 207 6.62 13.38 -32.00
C ALA A 207 8.14 13.53 -31.99
N ARG A 208 8.87 12.49 -31.55
CA ARG A 208 10.34 12.41 -31.54
C ARG A 208 10.94 12.03 -32.89
N PHE A 209 10.14 11.37 -33.76
CA PHE A 209 10.64 10.81 -35.00
C PHE A 209 10.20 11.67 -36.20
N GLU A 210 11.17 12.22 -36.94
CA GLU A 210 10.89 12.88 -38.20
C GLU A 210 10.40 11.84 -39.19
N GLY A 211 9.16 11.98 -39.68
CA GLY A 211 8.52 11.02 -40.60
C GLY A 211 7.55 10.03 -39.98
N GLY A 212 7.31 10.15 -38.67
CA GLY A 212 6.34 9.32 -37.95
C GLY A 212 6.87 7.94 -37.57
N LEU A 213 6.00 7.16 -36.91
CA LEU A 213 6.26 5.76 -36.54
C LEU A 213 5.30 4.85 -37.31
N PRO A 214 5.73 4.26 -38.44
CA PRO A 214 4.88 3.39 -39.24
C PRO A 214 4.69 2.02 -38.54
N ILE A 215 3.88 1.99 -37.50
CA ILE A 215 3.59 0.77 -36.74
C ILE A 215 2.32 0.12 -37.30
N ALA A 216 2.46 -1.10 -37.79
CA ALA A 216 1.34 -1.89 -38.24
C ALA A 216 0.61 -2.53 -37.04
N TRP A 217 -0.70 -2.29 -36.97
CA TRP A 217 -1.58 -2.93 -36.00
C TRP A 217 -2.39 -4.02 -36.71
N ASP A 218 -2.17 -5.27 -36.32
CA ASP A 218 -2.81 -6.42 -36.94
C ASP A 218 -3.44 -7.29 -35.83
N ILE A 219 -4.64 -6.88 -35.43
CA ILE A 219 -5.42 -7.50 -34.36
C ILE A 219 -6.54 -8.32 -34.96
N GLU A 220 -6.59 -9.61 -34.66
CA GLU A 220 -7.65 -10.49 -35.12
C GLU A 220 -9.02 -10.05 -34.63
N ASP A 221 -10.02 -10.13 -35.50
CA ASP A 221 -11.39 -9.75 -35.16
C ASP A 221 -11.92 -10.54 -33.98
N GLY A 222 -12.66 -9.86 -33.10
CA GLY A 222 -13.23 -10.47 -31.88
C GLY A 222 -12.30 -10.52 -30.67
N LEU A 223 -11.00 -10.14 -30.78
CA LEU A 223 -10.08 -10.10 -29.65
C LEU A 223 -10.18 -8.85 -28.78
N ALA A 224 -10.97 -7.86 -29.15
CA ALA A 224 -11.13 -6.60 -28.41
C ALA A 224 -11.52 -6.83 -26.94
N GLN A 225 -12.34 -7.85 -26.68
CA GLN A 225 -12.82 -8.23 -25.32
C GLN A 225 -11.96 -9.30 -24.63
N ALA A 226 -10.84 -9.72 -25.22
CA ALA A 226 -9.92 -10.64 -24.57
C ALA A 226 -9.34 -9.99 -23.32
N ILE A 227 -9.35 -10.70 -22.19
CA ILE A 227 -8.86 -10.19 -20.92
C ILE A 227 -7.36 -10.37 -20.84
N VAL A 228 -6.65 -9.26 -20.57
CA VAL A 228 -5.19 -9.20 -20.44
C VAL A 228 -4.81 -8.40 -19.19
N PRO A 229 -3.60 -8.60 -18.64
CA PRO A 229 -3.11 -7.78 -17.54
C PRO A 229 -3.03 -6.31 -17.94
N HIS A 230 -3.51 -5.45 -17.04
CA HIS A 230 -3.37 -4.00 -17.24
C HIS A 230 -1.88 -3.62 -17.34
N PHE A 231 -1.51 -2.65 -18.18
CA PHE A 231 -0.12 -2.31 -18.50
C PHE A 231 0.72 -3.49 -19.05
N LEU A 232 0.13 -4.32 -19.92
CA LEU A 232 0.85 -5.38 -20.60
C LEU A 232 1.61 -4.85 -21.83
N LEU A 233 0.90 -4.14 -22.72
CA LEU A 233 1.46 -3.74 -24.02
C LEU A 233 2.47 -2.60 -23.90
N GLN A 234 2.27 -1.66 -23.02
CA GLN A 234 3.10 -0.46 -22.95
C GLN A 234 4.59 -0.75 -22.66
N PRO A 235 4.99 -1.56 -21.63
CA PRO A 235 6.39 -1.88 -21.40
C PRO A 235 7.05 -2.63 -22.56
N LEU A 236 6.27 -3.44 -23.26
CA LEU A 236 6.71 -4.19 -24.44
C LEU A 236 6.93 -3.23 -25.61
N ALA A 237 5.97 -2.32 -25.85
CA ALA A 237 6.09 -1.30 -26.90
C ALA A 237 7.25 -0.35 -26.64
N GLU A 238 7.49 0.08 -25.39
CA GLU A 238 8.63 0.91 -25.01
C GLU A 238 9.96 0.21 -25.33
N ASN A 239 10.07 -1.07 -24.98
CA ASN A 239 11.27 -1.84 -25.27
C ASN A 239 11.51 -2.00 -26.77
N SER A 240 10.47 -2.40 -27.52
CA SER A 240 10.58 -2.60 -28.98
C SER A 240 10.77 -1.30 -29.74
N LEU A 241 10.24 -0.17 -29.25
CA LEU A 241 10.41 1.15 -29.85
C LEU A 241 11.88 1.60 -29.86
N ARG A 242 12.65 1.27 -28.83
CA ARG A 242 14.09 1.55 -28.75
C ARG A 242 14.89 0.83 -29.86
N HIS A 243 14.32 -0.24 -30.40
CA HIS A 243 14.91 -1.09 -31.42
C HIS A 243 14.23 -0.98 -32.79
N GLY A 244 13.29 -0.01 -32.95
CA GLY A 244 12.58 0.22 -34.20
C GLY A 244 11.34 -0.66 -34.37
N LEU A 245 10.38 -0.50 -33.45
CA LEU A 245 9.08 -1.20 -33.48
C LEU A 245 8.36 -0.97 -34.84
N THR A 246 7.97 -2.07 -35.49
CA THR A 246 7.30 -2.04 -36.81
C THR A 246 5.90 -2.63 -36.80
N ALA A 247 5.63 -3.60 -35.93
CA ALA A 247 4.32 -4.25 -35.91
C ALA A 247 3.93 -4.74 -34.51
N ILE A 248 2.64 -4.64 -34.22
CA ILE A 248 2.00 -5.24 -33.05
C ILE A 248 0.84 -6.11 -33.58
N ARG A 249 0.88 -7.40 -33.24
CA ARG A 249 -0.13 -8.36 -33.67
C ARG A 249 -0.74 -9.08 -32.51
N ALA A 250 -2.02 -9.40 -32.60
CA ALA A 250 -2.70 -10.29 -31.64
C ALA A 250 -3.51 -11.33 -32.41
N ARG A 251 -3.37 -12.59 -32.00
CA ARG A 251 -4.04 -13.75 -32.61
C ARG A 251 -4.53 -14.69 -31.54
N ARG A 252 -5.65 -15.35 -31.79
CA ARG A 252 -6.12 -16.46 -30.97
C ARG A 252 -5.68 -17.79 -31.60
N HIS A 253 -5.11 -18.66 -30.80
CA HIS A 253 -4.75 -20.00 -31.15
C HIS A 253 -5.36 -21.00 -30.17
N GLY A 254 -6.55 -21.51 -30.44
CA GLY A 254 -7.30 -22.37 -29.52
C GLY A 254 -7.66 -21.64 -28.22
N GLU A 255 -7.12 -22.11 -27.11
CA GLU A 255 -7.31 -21.53 -25.78
C GLU A 255 -6.21 -20.51 -25.40
N GLU A 256 -5.37 -20.12 -26.36
CA GLU A 256 -4.30 -19.17 -26.12
C GLU A 256 -4.51 -17.87 -26.90
N LEU A 257 -4.19 -16.75 -26.24
CA LEU A 257 -4.00 -15.43 -26.85
C LEU A 257 -2.51 -15.22 -27.04
N ILE A 258 -2.09 -14.98 -28.28
CA ILE A 258 -0.70 -14.70 -28.65
C ILE A 258 -0.59 -13.25 -29.08
N ILE A 259 0.25 -12.48 -28.39
CA ILE A 259 0.56 -11.10 -28.74
C ILE A 259 2.02 -11.01 -29.14
N THR A 260 2.31 -10.41 -30.29
CA THR A 260 3.68 -10.24 -30.79
C THR A 260 3.96 -8.78 -31.11
N LEU A 261 5.15 -8.34 -30.70
CA LEU A 261 5.72 -7.04 -31.07
C LEU A 261 7.01 -7.28 -31.82
N THR A 262 7.09 -6.76 -33.05
CA THR A 262 8.23 -6.98 -33.94
C THR A 262 8.99 -5.68 -34.13
N ASP A 263 10.31 -5.72 -34.01
CA ASP A 263 11.23 -4.62 -34.29
C ASP A 263 12.26 -4.99 -35.35
N THR A 264 12.96 -3.97 -35.86
CA THR A 264 14.02 -4.12 -36.91
C THR A 264 15.42 -3.88 -36.33
N GLY A 265 15.59 -3.88 -35.02
CA GLY A 265 16.86 -3.64 -34.35
C GLY A 265 17.90 -4.74 -34.56
N ALA A 266 19.00 -4.65 -33.81
CA ALA A 266 19.95 -5.76 -33.77
C ALA A 266 19.29 -7.00 -33.15
N PRO A 267 19.54 -8.20 -33.67
CA PRO A 267 18.99 -9.43 -33.07
C PRO A 267 19.37 -9.52 -31.59
N ALA A 268 18.39 -9.79 -30.75
CA ALA A 268 18.67 -10.03 -29.34
C ALA A 268 19.61 -11.24 -29.21
N PRO A 269 20.64 -11.18 -28.34
CA PRO A 269 21.48 -12.33 -28.09
C PRO A 269 20.62 -13.50 -27.62
N ALA A 270 20.81 -14.67 -28.22
CA ALA A 270 20.11 -15.88 -27.82
C ALA A 270 20.42 -16.20 -26.36
N GLY A 271 19.47 -15.99 -25.47
CA GLY A 271 19.61 -16.25 -24.05
C GLY A 271 18.62 -15.46 -23.20
N ASN A 272 18.52 -15.81 -21.93
CA ASN A 272 17.59 -15.23 -20.95
C ASN A 272 17.91 -13.77 -20.51
N GLY A 273 18.69 -13.00 -21.25
CA GLY A 273 19.00 -11.61 -21.03
C GLY A 273 17.84 -10.67 -21.33
N LEU A 274 16.69 -10.92 -20.72
CA LEU A 274 15.55 -10.01 -20.74
C LEU A 274 15.95 -8.75 -19.98
N GLY A 275 15.97 -7.57 -20.64
CA GLY A 275 16.15 -6.30 -19.96
C GLY A 275 15.12 -6.11 -18.85
N LEU A 276 15.37 -5.19 -17.92
CA LEU A 276 14.57 -4.98 -16.71
C LEU A 276 13.05 -4.92 -16.98
N GLY A 277 12.61 -4.33 -18.09
CA GLY A 277 11.20 -4.21 -18.45
C GLY A 277 10.53 -5.56 -18.77
N LEU A 278 11.16 -6.39 -19.59
CA LEU A 278 10.64 -7.71 -19.96
C LEU A 278 10.73 -8.70 -18.79
N GLY A 279 11.75 -8.57 -17.93
CA GLY A 279 11.87 -9.36 -16.70
C GLY A 279 10.70 -9.14 -15.75
N ASN A 280 10.32 -7.89 -15.52
CA ASN A 280 9.18 -7.53 -14.69
C ASN A 280 7.85 -8.04 -15.28
N THR A 281 7.68 -7.92 -16.60
CA THR A 281 6.49 -8.46 -17.29
C THR A 281 6.41 -9.98 -17.12
N ARG A 282 7.52 -10.71 -17.33
CA ARG A 282 7.59 -12.17 -17.12
C ARG A 282 7.21 -12.57 -15.70
N GLN A 283 7.79 -11.90 -14.70
CA GLN A 283 7.51 -12.18 -13.28
C GLN A 283 6.03 -11.94 -12.96
N ARG A 284 5.47 -10.83 -13.42
CA ARG A 284 4.06 -10.48 -13.22
C ARG A 284 3.12 -11.51 -13.86
N LEU A 285 3.39 -11.92 -15.10
CA LEU A 285 2.61 -12.96 -15.77
C LEU A 285 2.71 -14.30 -15.06
N GLY A 286 3.87 -14.64 -14.53
CA GLY A 286 4.06 -15.83 -13.70
C GLY A 286 3.22 -15.80 -12.44
N HIS A 287 3.08 -14.64 -11.78
CA HIS A 287 2.20 -14.50 -10.62
C HIS A 287 0.70 -14.62 -10.95
N LEU A 288 0.25 -14.08 -12.10
CA LEU A 288 -1.17 -14.09 -12.48
C LEU A 288 -1.62 -15.43 -13.09
N TYR A 289 -0.78 -16.06 -13.92
CA TYR A 289 -1.17 -17.22 -14.73
C TYR A 289 -0.32 -18.47 -14.50
N GLY A 290 0.73 -18.36 -13.68
CA GLY A 290 1.66 -19.48 -13.47
C GLY A 290 2.39 -19.87 -14.76
N SER A 291 2.50 -21.16 -15.00
CA SER A 291 3.12 -21.73 -16.20
C SER A 291 2.29 -21.57 -17.50
N ARG A 292 1.05 -21.08 -17.41
CA ARG A 292 0.16 -20.88 -18.56
C ARG A 292 0.43 -19.60 -19.32
N ALA A 293 1.32 -18.74 -18.84
CA ALA A 293 1.74 -17.54 -19.55
C ALA A 293 3.25 -17.56 -19.78
N THR A 294 3.67 -17.13 -20.98
CA THR A 294 5.08 -17.06 -21.34
C THR A 294 5.42 -15.75 -22.03
N VAL A 295 6.67 -15.31 -21.86
CA VAL A 295 7.28 -14.21 -22.61
C VAL A 295 8.57 -14.72 -23.22
N THR A 296 8.67 -14.70 -24.53
CA THR A 296 9.85 -15.14 -25.28
C THR A 296 10.36 -14.04 -26.21
N LEU A 297 11.64 -14.08 -26.50
CA LEU A 297 12.29 -13.28 -27.52
C LEU A 297 12.73 -14.21 -28.65
N GLU A 298 12.24 -13.96 -29.85
CA GLU A 298 12.53 -14.73 -31.03
C GLU A 298 13.24 -13.84 -32.05
N PRO A 299 14.46 -14.22 -32.54
CA PRO A 299 15.10 -13.47 -33.60
C PRO A 299 14.29 -13.59 -34.91
N ASN A 300 14.15 -12.50 -35.64
CA ASN A 300 13.49 -12.53 -36.93
C ASN A 300 14.45 -13.08 -37.99
N PRO A 301 13.94 -13.84 -38.97
CA PRO A 301 14.78 -14.44 -40.05
C PRO A 301 15.52 -13.41 -40.90
N THR A 302 15.00 -12.22 -41.05
CA THR A 302 15.59 -11.17 -41.90
C THR A 302 16.39 -10.15 -41.06
N GLN A 303 15.78 -9.56 -40.04
CA GLN A 303 16.39 -8.57 -39.15
C GLN A 303 15.45 -8.30 -37.99
N GLY A 304 16.02 -8.04 -36.78
CA GLY A 304 15.28 -7.61 -35.61
C GLY A 304 14.85 -8.74 -34.69
N THR A 305 13.98 -8.40 -33.76
CA THR A 305 13.50 -9.30 -32.73
C THR A 305 11.96 -9.25 -32.66
N THR A 306 11.36 -10.38 -32.32
CA THR A 306 9.95 -10.47 -31.98
C THR A 306 9.81 -10.83 -30.52
N VAL A 307 9.18 -9.94 -29.75
CA VAL A 307 8.70 -10.25 -28.40
C VAL A 307 7.38 -10.98 -28.57
N LYS A 308 7.25 -12.19 -28.04
CA LYS A 308 6.03 -12.99 -28.08
C LYS A 308 5.54 -13.24 -26.66
N VAL A 309 4.29 -12.86 -26.41
CA VAL A 309 3.58 -13.12 -25.15
C VAL A 309 2.46 -14.09 -25.44
N THR A 310 2.41 -15.19 -24.69
CA THR A 310 1.33 -16.17 -24.74
C THR A 310 0.57 -16.13 -23.43
N LEU A 311 -0.75 -16.04 -23.48
CA LEU A 311 -1.67 -15.96 -22.35
C LEU A 311 -2.83 -16.93 -22.57
N PRO A 312 -3.47 -17.46 -21.48
CA PRO A 312 -4.75 -18.15 -21.65
C PRO A 312 -5.81 -17.17 -22.15
N TYR A 313 -6.52 -17.54 -23.21
CA TYR A 313 -7.60 -16.73 -23.76
C TYR A 313 -8.81 -16.76 -22.84
N ARG A 314 -9.28 -15.58 -22.45
CA ARG A 314 -10.53 -15.37 -21.71
C ARG A 314 -11.19 -14.11 -22.28
N ALA A 315 -12.50 -14.17 -22.56
CA ALA A 315 -13.28 -12.98 -22.96
C ALA A 315 -13.93 -12.37 -21.72
N ALA A 316 -14.10 -11.04 -21.74
CA ALA A 316 -14.98 -10.36 -20.77
C ALA A 316 -16.40 -10.89 -20.96
N ALA A 317 -17.10 -11.16 -19.83
CA ALA A 317 -18.48 -11.63 -19.85
C ALA A 317 -19.45 -10.51 -20.27
#